data_6a8a3571e153cb520895c1be7ad48a78
#
_entry.id   6a8a3571e153cb520895c1be7ad48a78
#
_cell.length_a   1.000
_cell.length_b   1.000
_cell.length_c   1.000
_cell.angle_alpha   90.00
_cell.angle_beta   90.00
_cell.angle_gamma   90.00
#
_symmetry.space_group_name_H-M   'P 1'
#
loop_
_entity.id
_entity.type
_entity.pdbx_description
1 polymer ?
#
loop_
_entity_poly.entity_id
_entity_poly.type
_entity_poly.pdbx_seq_one_letter_code
_entity_poly.pdbx_strand_id
1 'polypeptide(L)'
;AVADLAAMREAVKEKNKDPNTINPLSSVDLVIDHSVQVDKFASANSLKENVDIEFNRNSERYSFLKWGQQAFNNFRIVPPGTGICHQVNLEYLSKVVWSEKYKDEDYIFPDTLVGTDSHTTMVNGLSVLGWGVGGIEAEAGMLGQPISMLIPEVIGFELTNKLPEGTTATDLVLTVVKMLRDKGVVGKFVEFYGEGLKNLTLADRATIANMAPEYGATCGFFPIDDETLKYLNFSGRDKQTVDTVSYTHLTLPTSPH
;
A
#
# COMPACT_ATOMS: atom_id res chain seq x y z
N ALA A 1 10.33 -12.63 4.88
CA ALA A 1 9.00 -13.31 4.78
C ALA A 1 9.05 -14.57 3.92
N VAL A 2 9.45 -14.53 2.62
CA VAL A 2 9.43 -15.74 1.77
C VAL A 2 10.37 -16.84 2.27
N ALA A 3 11.55 -16.47 2.75
CA ALA A 3 12.49 -17.41 3.34
C ALA A 3 11.92 -18.09 4.60
N ASP A 4 11.18 -17.33 5.39
CA ASP A 4 10.56 -17.82 6.62
C ASP A 4 9.42 -18.79 6.32
N LEU A 5 8.57 -18.46 5.32
CA LEU A 5 7.55 -19.39 4.82
C LEU A 5 8.15 -20.68 4.29
N ALA A 6 9.29 -20.61 3.59
CA ALA A 6 10.02 -21.80 3.14
C ALA A 6 10.55 -22.62 4.31
N ALA A 7 11.15 -21.98 5.32
CA ALA A 7 11.63 -22.62 6.54
C ALA A 7 10.48 -23.29 7.33
N MET A 8 9.33 -22.64 7.42
CA MET A 8 8.12 -23.21 8.04
C MET A 8 7.66 -24.47 7.30
N ARG A 9 7.69 -24.48 5.95
CA ARG A 9 7.38 -25.70 5.17
C ARG A 9 8.33 -26.84 5.46
N GLU A 10 9.63 -26.55 5.57
CA GLU A 10 10.61 -27.59 5.91
C GLU A 10 10.37 -28.14 7.31
N ALA A 11 10.13 -27.27 8.30
CA ALA A 11 9.82 -27.72 9.66
C ALA A 11 8.52 -28.56 9.76
N VAL A 12 7.52 -28.28 8.93
CA VAL A 12 6.29 -29.09 8.84
C VAL A 12 6.58 -30.45 8.22
N LYS A 13 7.41 -30.50 7.18
CA LYS A 13 7.83 -31.72 6.50
C LYS A 13 8.65 -32.63 7.43
N GLU A 14 9.57 -32.06 8.23
CA GLU A 14 10.34 -32.82 9.24
C GLU A 14 9.43 -33.50 10.26
N LYS A 15 8.26 -32.93 10.52
CA LYS A 15 7.23 -33.54 11.39
C LYS A 15 6.30 -34.50 10.67
N ASN A 16 6.64 -34.94 9.45
CA ASN A 16 5.85 -35.81 8.59
C ASN A 16 4.41 -35.30 8.34
N LYS A 17 4.24 -33.95 8.23
CA LYS A 17 2.98 -33.31 7.87
C LYS A 17 3.08 -32.68 6.48
N ASP A 18 1.94 -32.34 5.90
CA ASP A 18 1.89 -31.71 4.57
C ASP A 18 2.43 -30.28 4.62
N PRO A 19 3.57 -29.97 3.97
CA PRO A 19 4.14 -28.62 3.94
C PRO A 19 3.25 -27.61 3.19
N ASN A 20 2.34 -28.06 2.33
CA ASN A 20 1.43 -27.17 1.61
C ASN A 20 0.37 -26.49 2.51
N THR A 21 0.25 -26.94 3.75
CA THR A 21 -0.56 -26.22 4.76
C THR A 21 -0.01 -24.85 5.10
N ILE A 22 1.28 -24.59 4.84
CA ILE A 22 1.88 -23.27 4.99
C ILE A 22 1.71 -22.49 3.69
N ASN A 23 0.73 -21.61 3.66
CA ASN A 23 0.42 -20.70 2.57
C ASN A 23 -0.09 -19.36 3.13
N PRO A 24 0.14 -18.25 2.44
CA PRO A 24 -0.55 -17.01 2.75
C PRO A 24 -2.07 -17.19 2.61
N LEU A 25 -2.80 -16.76 3.63
CA LEU A 25 -4.27 -16.77 3.65
C LEU A 25 -4.86 -15.51 3.02
N SER A 26 -4.11 -14.42 3.01
CA SER A 26 -4.45 -13.16 2.29
C SER A 26 -3.53 -12.96 1.09
N SER A 27 -3.93 -12.06 0.19
CA SER A 27 -3.08 -11.69 -0.95
C SER A 27 -1.78 -11.03 -0.49
N VAL A 28 -0.67 -11.50 -1.04
CA VAL A 28 0.67 -10.98 -0.76
C VAL A 28 1.33 -10.56 -2.05
N ASP A 29 1.76 -9.31 -2.11
CA ASP A 29 2.56 -8.77 -3.21
C ASP A 29 3.96 -8.43 -2.70
N LEU A 30 4.97 -9.08 -3.27
CA LEU A 30 6.37 -8.74 -3.01
C LEU A 30 6.88 -7.90 -4.18
N VAL A 31 7.13 -6.62 -3.93
CA VAL A 31 7.65 -5.70 -4.95
C VAL A 31 9.15 -5.59 -4.80
N ILE A 32 9.87 -5.81 -5.90
CA ILE A 32 11.32 -5.60 -5.96
C ILE A 32 11.55 -4.10 -6.20
N ASP A 33 11.84 -3.41 -5.13
CA ASP A 33 12.06 -1.98 -5.11
C ASP A 33 13.53 -1.66 -4.81
N HIS A 34 14.01 -0.51 -5.27
CA HIS A 34 15.37 0.04 -4.99
C HIS A 34 16.56 -0.89 -5.23
N SER A 35 16.36 -2.11 -5.77
CA SER A 35 17.45 -3.06 -5.96
C SER A 35 18.18 -2.88 -7.28
N VAL A 36 17.57 -2.22 -8.27
CA VAL A 36 18.21 -1.95 -9.56
C VAL A 36 19.18 -0.79 -9.43
N GLN A 37 20.47 -1.10 -9.44
CA GLN A 37 21.52 -0.09 -9.41
C GLN A 37 21.72 0.52 -10.78
N VAL A 38 22.10 1.81 -10.83
CA VAL A 38 22.40 2.53 -12.07
C VAL A 38 23.87 2.31 -12.45
N ASP A 39 24.16 1.17 -13.08
CA ASP A 39 25.49 0.86 -13.63
C ASP A 39 25.71 1.52 -15.00
N LYS A 40 24.61 1.70 -15.76
CA LYS A 40 24.58 2.33 -17.09
C LYS A 40 23.61 3.51 -17.07
N PHE A 41 23.99 4.58 -17.78
CA PHE A 41 23.18 5.81 -17.82
C PHE A 41 23.33 6.52 -19.19
N ALA A 42 22.50 7.52 -19.41
CA ALA A 42 22.55 8.42 -20.58
C ALA A 42 22.43 7.72 -21.95
N SER A 43 21.77 6.55 -22.01
CA SER A 43 21.44 5.89 -23.28
C SER A 43 20.03 5.33 -23.27
N ALA A 44 19.45 5.13 -24.46
CA ALA A 44 18.10 4.54 -24.59
C ALA A 44 18.02 3.10 -24.04
N ASN A 45 19.15 2.39 -23.97
CA ASN A 45 19.22 1.00 -23.51
C ASN A 45 19.55 0.87 -22.01
N SER A 46 19.92 1.97 -21.33
CA SER A 46 20.40 1.93 -19.95
C SER A 46 19.47 1.20 -18.99
N LEU A 47 18.15 1.42 -19.09
CA LEU A 47 17.18 0.73 -18.24
C LEU A 47 17.27 -0.79 -18.42
N LYS A 48 17.21 -1.26 -19.66
CA LYS A 48 17.28 -2.70 -19.96
C LYS A 48 18.60 -3.31 -19.49
N GLU A 49 19.72 -2.65 -19.77
CA GLU A 49 21.04 -3.11 -19.35
C GLU A 49 21.17 -3.20 -17.83
N ASN A 50 20.64 -2.23 -17.08
CA ASN A 50 20.66 -2.26 -15.62
C ASN A 50 19.80 -3.39 -15.07
N VAL A 51 18.63 -3.66 -15.65
CA VAL A 51 17.77 -4.79 -15.26
C VAL A 51 18.47 -6.12 -15.57
N ASP A 52 19.08 -6.27 -16.71
CA ASP A 52 19.83 -7.48 -17.07
C ASP A 52 21.02 -7.72 -16.11
N ILE A 53 21.75 -6.66 -15.74
CA ILE A 53 22.83 -6.72 -14.75
C ILE A 53 22.26 -7.12 -13.38
N GLU A 54 21.13 -6.56 -12.96
CA GLU A 54 20.47 -6.91 -11.69
C GLU A 54 20.10 -8.40 -11.63
N PHE A 55 19.48 -8.93 -12.69
CA PHE A 55 19.13 -10.36 -12.75
C PHE A 55 20.36 -11.27 -12.72
N ASN A 56 21.43 -10.91 -13.41
CA ASN A 56 22.68 -11.65 -13.41
C ASN A 56 23.37 -11.61 -12.05
N ARG A 57 23.45 -10.44 -11.43
CA ARG A 57 24.08 -10.20 -10.12
C ARG A 57 23.38 -10.94 -9.00
N ASN A 58 22.05 -11.03 -9.05
CA ASN A 58 21.19 -11.60 -8.02
C ASN A 58 20.41 -12.84 -8.50
N SER A 59 20.99 -13.61 -9.41
CA SER A 59 20.32 -14.75 -10.06
C SER A 59 19.77 -15.80 -9.07
N GLU A 60 20.51 -16.07 -8.00
CA GLU A 60 20.08 -17.00 -6.94
C GLU A 60 18.83 -16.49 -6.22
N ARG A 61 18.81 -15.19 -5.86
CA ARG A 61 17.63 -14.53 -5.25
C ARG A 61 16.40 -14.67 -6.15
N TYR A 62 16.52 -14.34 -7.42
CA TYR A 62 15.41 -14.38 -8.35
C TYR A 62 14.94 -15.80 -8.66
N SER A 63 15.84 -16.77 -8.68
CA SER A 63 15.48 -18.18 -8.79
C SER A 63 14.65 -18.64 -7.58
N PHE A 64 15.05 -18.23 -6.38
CA PHE A 64 14.31 -18.53 -5.15
C PHE A 64 12.93 -17.84 -5.13
N LEU A 65 12.87 -16.57 -5.50
CA LEU A 65 11.60 -15.83 -5.56
C LEU A 65 10.64 -16.43 -6.59
N LYS A 66 11.15 -16.80 -7.77
CA LYS A 66 10.35 -17.49 -8.79
C LYS A 66 9.78 -18.83 -8.29
N TRP A 67 10.59 -19.59 -7.54
CA TRP A 67 10.11 -20.78 -6.86
C TRP A 67 9.00 -20.43 -5.87
N GLY A 68 9.17 -19.40 -5.04
CA GLY A 68 8.17 -18.97 -4.07
C GLY A 68 6.83 -18.62 -4.71
N GLN A 69 6.85 -17.88 -5.82
CA GLN A 69 5.63 -17.53 -6.57
C GLN A 69 4.90 -18.76 -7.12
N GLN A 70 5.62 -19.85 -7.43
CA GLN A 70 5.03 -21.10 -7.89
C GLN A 70 4.58 -22.01 -6.74
N ALA A 71 5.28 -21.93 -5.61
CA ALA A 71 5.08 -22.81 -4.47
C ALA A 71 3.95 -22.34 -3.55
N PHE A 72 3.73 -21.03 -3.45
CA PHE A 72 2.73 -20.45 -2.56
C PHE A 72 1.53 -19.94 -3.34
N ASN A 73 0.33 -20.24 -2.85
CA ASN A 73 -0.90 -19.60 -3.30
C ASN A 73 -0.96 -18.17 -2.74
N ASN A 74 -1.74 -17.29 -3.39
CA ASN A 74 -1.93 -15.90 -2.97
C ASN A 74 -0.63 -15.07 -2.86
N PHE A 75 0.44 -15.50 -3.53
CA PHE A 75 1.73 -14.82 -3.51
C PHE A 75 2.15 -14.41 -4.91
N ARG A 76 2.36 -13.12 -5.12
CA ARG A 76 2.80 -12.53 -6.39
C ARG A 76 4.11 -11.79 -6.20
N ILE A 77 4.91 -11.73 -7.27
CA ILE A 77 6.15 -10.96 -7.31
C ILE A 77 6.07 -9.94 -8.43
N VAL A 78 6.33 -8.69 -8.06
CA VAL A 78 6.53 -7.60 -9.03
C VAL A 78 8.03 -7.50 -9.29
N PRO A 79 8.48 -7.73 -10.54
CA PRO A 79 9.90 -7.82 -10.86
C PRO A 79 10.61 -6.46 -10.77
N PRO A 80 11.96 -6.47 -10.71
CA PRO A 80 12.75 -5.25 -10.73
C PRO A 80 12.53 -4.46 -12.02
N GLY A 81 12.67 -3.14 -11.95
CA GLY A 81 12.45 -2.24 -13.10
C GLY A 81 11.00 -1.89 -13.39
N THR A 82 10.03 -2.39 -12.59
CA THR A 82 8.61 -2.06 -12.72
C THR A 82 8.31 -0.66 -12.19
N GLY A 83 8.92 -0.27 -11.07
CA GLY A 83 8.74 1.02 -10.43
C GLY A 83 8.98 0.95 -8.93
N ILE A 84 8.79 2.08 -8.26
CA ILE A 84 8.92 2.19 -6.80
C ILE A 84 7.72 1.53 -6.13
N CYS A 85 7.96 0.74 -5.09
CA CYS A 85 6.98 -0.08 -4.39
C CYS A 85 5.67 0.65 -4.07
N HIS A 86 5.75 1.81 -3.42
CA HIS A 86 4.55 2.54 -2.99
C HIS A 86 3.78 3.16 -4.16
N GLN A 87 4.47 3.59 -5.21
CA GLN A 87 3.84 4.07 -6.45
C GLN A 87 3.16 2.92 -7.20
N VAL A 88 3.85 1.78 -7.35
CA VAL A 88 3.27 0.57 -7.96
C VAL A 88 2.05 0.10 -7.17
N ASN A 89 2.11 0.17 -5.83
CA ASN A 89 0.96 -0.14 -4.99
C ASN A 89 -0.22 0.80 -5.25
N LEU A 90 0.05 2.11 -5.24
CA LEU A 90 -0.97 3.13 -5.46
C LEU A 90 -1.63 3.01 -6.84
N GLU A 91 -0.82 2.75 -7.89
CA GLU A 91 -1.28 2.74 -9.28
C GLU A 91 -1.91 1.41 -9.71
N TYR A 92 -1.47 0.27 -9.16
CA TYR A 92 -1.82 -1.04 -9.70
C TYR A 92 -2.31 -2.06 -8.68
N LEU A 93 -1.74 -2.11 -7.47
CA LEU A 93 -1.98 -3.21 -6.54
C LEU A 93 -3.18 -2.97 -5.63
N SER A 94 -3.28 -1.77 -5.07
CA SER A 94 -4.40 -1.38 -4.18
C SER A 94 -5.70 -1.32 -4.94
N LYS A 95 -6.74 -1.92 -4.37
CA LYS A 95 -8.05 -2.04 -5.00
C LYS A 95 -9.06 -0.98 -4.53
N VAL A 96 -8.81 -0.36 -3.37
CA VAL A 96 -9.73 0.52 -2.63
C VAL A 96 -10.93 -0.24 -2.07
N VAL A 97 -11.51 -1.13 -2.86
CA VAL A 97 -12.62 -2.00 -2.48
C VAL A 97 -12.34 -3.41 -3.00
N TRP A 98 -12.47 -4.37 -2.13
CA TRP A 98 -12.44 -5.79 -2.45
C TRP A 98 -13.82 -6.34 -2.71
N SER A 99 -13.90 -7.35 -3.58
CA SER A 99 -15.09 -8.16 -3.80
C SER A 99 -14.69 -9.63 -3.69
N GLU A 100 -15.34 -10.35 -2.81
CA GLU A 100 -15.13 -11.79 -2.62
C GLU A 100 -16.47 -12.53 -2.54
N LYS A 101 -16.49 -13.75 -3.05
CA LYS A 101 -17.64 -14.64 -2.90
C LYS A 101 -17.55 -15.41 -1.59
N TYR A 102 -18.61 -15.31 -0.80
CA TYR A 102 -18.80 -16.14 0.38
C TYR A 102 -20.21 -16.72 0.41
N LYS A 103 -20.34 -18.05 0.42
CA LYS A 103 -21.64 -18.77 0.39
C LYS A 103 -22.57 -18.30 -0.74
N ASP A 104 -22.03 -18.17 -1.95
CA ASP A 104 -22.72 -17.73 -3.17
C ASP A 104 -23.19 -16.26 -3.18
N GLU A 105 -22.87 -15.48 -2.17
CA GLU A 105 -23.09 -14.04 -2.13
C GLU A 105 -21.79 -13.27 -2.40
N ASP A 106 -21.89 -12.13 -3.09
CA ASP A 106 -20.78 -11.22 -3.31
C ASP A 106 -20.66 -10.25 -2.14
N TYR A 107 -19.54 -10.33 -1.41
CA TYR A 107 -19.21 -9.41 -0.33
C TYR A 107 -18.28 -8.33 -0.84
N ILE A 108 -18.60 -7.08 -0.53
CA ILE A 108 -17.82 -5.90 -0.87
C ILE A 108 -17.35 -5.26 0.42
N PHE A 109 -16.05 -5.02 0.54
CA PHE A 109 -15.45 -4.42 1.73
C PHE A 109 -14.26 -3.52 1.39
N PRO A 110 -13.95 -2.51 2.23
CA PRO A 110 -12.82 -1.63 2.02
C PRO A 110 -11.49 -2.38 2.01
N ASP A 111 -10.57 -1.95 1.15
CA ASP A 111 -9.20 -2.45 1.13
C ASP A 111 -8.42 -1.95 2.35
N THR A 112 -7.59 -2.82 2.90
CA THR A 112 -6.64 -2.49 3.97
C THR A 112 -5.30 -3.13 3.66
N LEU A 113 -4.21 -2.51 4.10
CA LEU A 113 -2.86 -2.93 3.75
C LEU A 113 -1.92 -2.82 4.95
N VAL A 114 -1.09 -3.82 5.14
CA VAL A 114 0.14 -3.70 5.93
C VAL A 114 1.34 -4.02 5.05
N GLY A 115 2.43 -3.33 5.25
CA GLY A 115 3.66 -3.54 4.50
C GLY A 115 4.90 -3.47 5.38
N THR A 116 5.99 -4.10 4.95
CA THR A 116 7.26 -4.13 5.71
C THR A 116 8.10 -2.87 5.56
N ASP A 117 7.54 -1.83 4.98
CA ASP A 117 8.18 -0.52 4.82
C ASP A 117 7.38 0.57 5.53
N SER A 118 8.07 1.52 6.18
CA SER A 118 7.43 2.60 6.94
C SER A 118 6.58 3.51 6.04
N HIS A 119 6.94 3.69 4.77
CA HIS A 119 6.22 4.52 3.80
C HIS A 119 5.05 3.80 3.11
N THR A 120 4.68 2.61 3.56
CA THR A 120 3.42 1.93 3.20
C THR A 120 2.21 2.85 3.37
N THR A 121 2.30 3.80 4.28
CA THR A 121 1.28 4.83 4.54
C THR A 121 0.92 5.69 3.32
N MET A 122 1.72 5.70 2.25
CA MET A 122 1.39 6.41 1.00
C MET A 122 0.01 6.01 0.45
N VAL A 123 -0.39 4.77 0.65
CA VAL A 123 -1.68 4.24 0.19
C VAL A 123 -2.89 4.93 0.82
N ASN A 124 -2.72 5.55 1.99
CA ASN A 124 -3.79 6.31 2.65
C ASN A 124 -4.24 7.54 1.84
N GLY A 125 -3.39 8.03 0.93
CA GLY A 125 -3.78 9.05 -0.04
C GLY A 125 -4.83 8.58 -1.03
N LEU A 126 -4.90 7.25 -1.28
CA LEU A 126 -5.95 6.59 -2.07
C LEU A 126 -7.13 6.13 -1.20
N SER A 127 -7.16 6.50 0.06
CA SER A 127 -8.20 6.10 1.03
C SER A 127 -8.20 4.60 1.37
N VAL A 128 -7.07 3.94 1.18
CA VAL A 128 -6.82 2.58 1.68
C VAL A 128 -6.13 2.70 3.02
N LEU A 129 -6.72 2.12 4.07
CA LEU A 129 -6.12 2.17 5.39
C LEU A 129 -4.90 1.25 5.44
N GLY A 130 -3.72 1.86 5.57
CA GLY A 130 -2.47 1.10 5.54
C GLY A 130 -1.35 1.75 6.35
N TRP A 131 -0.47 0.90 6.90
CA TRP A 131 0.72 1.34 7.62
C TRP A 131 1.85 0.30 7.57
N GLY A 132 3.06 0.75 7.95
CA GLY A 132 4.22 -0.10 8.05
C GLY A 132 4.21 -0.97 9.31
N VAL A 133 4.62 -2.22 9.16
CA VAL A 133 4.78 -3.20 10.24
C VAL A 133 6.15 -3.87 10.17
N GLY A 134 6.56 -4.53 11.25
CA GLY A 134 7.74 -5.38 11.23
C GLY A 134 7.54 -6.65 10.39
N GLY A 135 8.65 -7.30 9.99
CA GLY A 135 8.60 -8.52 9.18
C GLY A 135 7.79 -9.64 9.83
N ILE A 136 7.96 -9.85 11.13
CA ILE A 136 7.22 -10.88 11.90
C ILE A 136 5.72 -10.58 11.93
N GLU A 137 5.34 -9.32 12.07
CA GLU A 137 3.92 -8.91 12.04
C GLU A 137 3.30 -9.12 10.65
N ALA A 138 4.05 -8.80 9.60
CA ALA A 138 3.60 -9.08 8.22
C ALA A 138 3.39 -10.59 8.00
N GLU A 139 4.31 -11.44 8.47
CA GLU A 139 4.19 -12.89 8.39
C GLU A 139 2.99 -13.41 9.19
N ALA A 140 2.75 -12.88 10.38
CA ALA A 140 1.56 -13.19 11.16
C ALA A 140 0.28 -12.85 10.37
N GLY A 141 0.22 -11.68 9.76
CA GLY A 141 -0.89 -11.28 8.88
C GLY A 141 -1.06 -12.21 7.68
N MET A 142 0.03 -12.58 7.01
CA MET A 142 0.01 -13.55 5.90
C MET A 142 -0.59 -14.90 6.31
N LEU A 143 -0.28 -15.36 7.52
CA LEU A 143 -0.76 -16.63 8.06
C LEU A 143 -2.13 -16.53 8.76
N GLY A 144 -2.82 -15.40 8.62
CA GLY A 144 -4.15 -15.17 9.19
C GLY A 144 -4.16 -15.01 10.70
N GLN A 145 -3.02 -14.71 11.31
CA GLN A 145 -2.97 -14.40 12.74
C GLN A 145 -3.40 -12.94 12.98
N PRO A 146 -4.21 -12.67 14.01
CA PRO A 146 -4.62 -11.32 14.31
C PRO A 146 -3.43 -10.49 14.82
N ILE A 147 -3.34 -9.26 14.31
CA ILE A 147 -2.41 -8.25 14.82
C ILE A 147 -3.18 -7.39 15.82
N SER A 148 -2.79 -7.47 17.10
CA SER A 148 -3.43 -6.69 18.15
C SER A 148 -2.86 -5.28 18.18
N MET A 149 -3.75 -4.28 18.19
CA MET A 149 -3.36 -2.90 18.46
C MET A 149 -4.37 -2.25 19.43
N LEU A 150 -3.89 -1.29 20.21
CA LEU A 150 -4.79 -0.44 20.98
C LEU A 150 -5.61 0.44 20.02
N ILE A 151 -6.85 0.71 20.38
CA ILE A 151 -7.68 1.65 19.61
C ILE A 151 -6.95 3.00 19.56
N PRO A 152 -6.54 3.48 18.37
CA PRO A 152 -5.75 4.70 18.27
C PRO A 152 -6.62 5.94 18.54
N GLU A 153 -6.00 6.96 19.13
CA GLU A 153 -6.57 8.29 19.11
C GLU A 153 -6.51 8.84 17.68
N VAL A 154 -7.58 9.48 17.23
CA VAL A 154 -7.65 10.10 15.90
C VAL A 154 -7.56 11.62 16.04
N ILE A 155 -6.59 12.21 15.34
CA ILE A 155 -6.38 13.65 15.27
C ILE A 155 -6.89 14.15 13.91
N GLY A 156 -7.88 15.02 13.92
CA GLY A 156 -8.37 15.69 12.72
C GLY A 156 -7.41 16.81 12.29
N PHE A 157 -7.08 16.83 10.98
CA PHE A 157 -6.33 17.92 10.35
C PHE A 157 -7.19 18.59 9.27
N GLU A 158 -7.68 19.78 9.54
CA GLU A 158 -8.54 20.51 8.62
C GLU A 158 -7.72 21.24 7.55
N LEU A 159 -8.07 20.98 6.28
CA LEU A 159 -7.54 21.69 5.12
C LEU A 159 -8.59 22.67 4.60
N THR A 160 -8.24 23.94 4.59
CA THR A 160 -9.12 25.03 4.15
C THR A 160 -8.54 25.75 2.94
N ASN A 161 -9.41 26.33 2.11
CA ASN A 161 -9.01 27.13 0.95
C ASN A 161 -8.11 26.37 -0.05
N LYS A 162 -7.16 27.06 -0.64
CA LYS A 162 -6.19 26.55 -1.62
C LYS A 162 -4.80 27.09 -1.31
N LEU A 163 -3.79 26.43 -1.87
CA LEU A 163 -2.41 26.89 -1.78
C LEU A 163 -2.27 28.33 -2.33
N PRO A 164 -1.55 29.20 -1.61
CA PRO A 164 -1.21 30.53 -2.14
C PRO A 164 -0.41 30.42 -3.45
N GLU A 165 -0.55 31.43 -4.30
CA GLU A 165 0.24 31.50 -5.52
C GLU A 165 1.74 31.50 -5.20
N GLY A 166 2.51 30.73 -5.95
CA GLY A 166 3.96 30.59 -5.77
C GLY A 166 4.37 29.54 -4.72
N THR A 167 3.42 28.85 -4.05
CA THR A 167 3.71 27.72 -3.17
C THR A 167 3.60 26.40 -3.93
N THR A 168 4.37 25.41 -3.48
CA THR A 168 4.44 24.06 -4.06
C THR A 168 3.77 23.03 -3.15
N ALA A 169 3.49 21.84 -3.68
CA ALA A 169 3.07 20.70 -2.87
C ALA A 169 4.09 20.37 -1.77
N THR A 170 5.38 20.55 -2.02
CA THR A 170 6.43 20.33 -1.03
C THR A 170 6.32 21.31 0.15
N ASP A 171 6.01 22.57 -0.10
CA ASP A 171 5.81 23.55 0.98
C ASP A 171 4.63 23.16 1.88
N LEU A 172 3.54 22.68 1.26
CA LEU A 172 2.39 22.16 2.00
C LEU A 172 2.78 20.96 2.87
N VAL A 173 3.42 19.96 2.26
CA VAL A 173 3.81 18.72 2.97
C VAL A 173 4.71 19.01 4.15
N LEU A 174 5.75 19.84 3.96
CA LEU A 174 6.67 20.22 5.05
C LEU A 174 5.97 21.02 6.15
N THR A 175 5.01 21.86 5.79
CA THR A 175 4.19 22.61 6.77
C THR A 175 3.33 21.65 7.59
N VAL A 176 2.64 20.72 6.95
CA VAL A 176 1.84 19.67 7.61
C VAL A 176 2.69 18.86 8.56
N VAL A 177 3.86 18.39 8.09
CA VAL A 177 4.82 17.62 8.92
C VAL A 177 5.20 18.40 10.17
N LYS A 178 5.55 19.67 10.01
CA LYS A 178 5.94 20.51 11.16
C LYS A 178 4.78 20.69 12.14
N MET A 179 3.58 21.03 11.65
CA MET A 179 2.40 21.24 12.51
C MET A 179 2.05 19.98 13.31
N LEU A 180 2.05 18.80 12.66
CA LEU A 180 1.74 17.53 13.32
C LEU A 180 2.82 17.09 14.30
N ARG A 181 4.09 17.35 14.00
CA ARG A 181 5.19 17.13 14.97
C ARG A 181 5.04 18.01 16.21
N ASP A 182 4.76 19.29 16.03
CA ASP A 182 4.54 20.22 17.13
C ASP A 182 3.31 19.81 17.97
N LYS A 183 2.28 19.25 17.35
CA LYS A 183 1.08 18.71 18.02
C LYS A 183 1.36 17.45 18.82
N GLY A 184 2.31 16.63 18.38
CA GLY A 184 2.64 15.35 19.03
C GLY A 184 1.63 14.25 18.70
N VAL A 185 1.77 13.67 17.52
CA VAL A 185 0.84 12.64 16.99
C VAL A 185 1.42 11.21 16.99
N VAL A 186 2.47 10.98 17.75
CA VAL A 186 3.13 9.66 17.81
C VAL A 186 2.14 8.59 18.26
N GLY A 187 2.04 7.52 17.49
CA GLY A 187 1.14 6.39 17.74
C GLY A 187 -0.34 6.69 17.53
N LYS A 188 -0.68 7.86 16.95
CA LYS A 188 -2.05 8.26 16.64
C LYS A 188 -2.33 8.09 15.15
N PHE A 189 -3.60 8.12 14.77
CA PHE A 189 -4.04 8.29 13.40
C PHE A 189 -4.31 9.77 13.15
N VAL A 190 -3.99 10.23 11.94
CA VAL A 190 -4.34 11.57 11.48
C VAL A 190 -5.39 11.42 10.38
N GLU A 191 -6.51 12.12 10.50
CA GLU A 191 -7.56 12.17 9.48
C GLU A 191 -7.59 13.55 8.85
N PHE A 192 -7.35 13.61 7.54
CA PHE A 192 -7.41 14.86 6.77
C PHE A 192 -8.83 15.10 6.28
N TYR A 193 -9.34 16.31 6.49
CA TYR A 193 -10.70 16.69 6.11
C TYR A 193 -10.77 18.17 5.75
N GLY A 194 -11.94 18.64 5.34
CA GLY A 194 -12.21 20.04 5.05
C GLY A 194 -12.33 20.37 3.56
N GLU A 195 -12.80 21.56 3.26
CA GLU A 195 -13.08 22.00 1.89
C GLU A 195 -11.83 22.13 1.00
N GLY A 196 -10.66 22.30 1.62
CA GLY A 196 -9.39 22.41 0.91
C GLY A 196 -8.98 21.13 0.21
N LEU A 197 -9.52 19.97 0.62
CA LEU A 197 -9.21 18.67 -0.01
C LEU A 197 -9.45 18.65 -1.52
N LYS A 198 -10.52 19.29 -1.98
CA LYS A 198 -10.87 19.36 -3.41
C LYS A 198 -9.84 20.10 -4.28
N ASN A 199 -8.93 20.85 -3.64
CA ASN A 199 -7.86 21.59 -4.30
C ASN A 199 -6.54 20.82 -4.33
N LEU A 200 -6.50 19.62 -3.75
CA LEU A 200 -5.32 18.74 -3.74
C LEU A 200 -5.52 17.58 -4.72
N THR A 201 -4.54 17.37 -5.55
CA THR A 201 -4.48 16.17 -6.38
C THR A 201 -4.28 14.93 -5.50
N LEU A 202 -4.59 13.74 -6.01
CA LEU A 202 -4.32 12.53 -5.28
C LEU A 202 -2.81 12.34 -5.02
N ALA A 203 -1.95 12.79 -5.92
CA ALA A 203 -0.49 12.77 -5.73
C ALA A 203 -0.03 13.62 -4.53
N ASP A 204 -0.65 14.79 -4.32
CA ASP A 204 -0.37 15.62 -3.16
C ASP A 204 -0.79 14.93 -1.87
N ARG A 205 -2.00 14.34 -1.85
CA ARG A 205 -2.50 13.55 -0.71
C ARG A 205 -1.60 12.36 -0.41
N ALA A 206 -1.19 11.62 -1.44
CA ALA A 206 -0.30 10.49 -1.31
C ALA A 206 1.07 10.91 -0.74
N THR A 207 1.58 12.09 -1.11
CA THR A 207 2.83 12.63 -0.58
C THR A 207 2.69 12.99 0.92
N ILE A 208 1.59 13.60 1.32
CA ILE A 208 1.30 13.90 2.74
C ILE A 208 1.17 12.59 3.53
N ALA A 209 0.43 11.61 3.00
CA ALA A 209 0.24 10.32 3.63
C ALA A 209 1.55 9.53 3.75
N ASN A 210 2.42 9.60 2.72
CA ASN A 210 3.73 8.98 2.72
C ASN A 210 4.62 9.46 3.86
N MET A 211 4.50 10.74 4.24
CA MET A 211 5.28 11.37 5.29
C MET A 211 4.75 11.10 6.71
N ALA A 212 3.82 10.15 6.89
CA ALA A 212 3.31 9.80 8.22
C ALA A 212 4.41 9.40 9.21
N PRO A 213 5.43 8.62 8.84
CA PRO A 213 6.56 8.35 9.72
C PRO A 213 7.32 9.62 10.15
N GLU A 214 7.46 10.59 9.25
CA GLU A 214 8.18 11.83 9.50
C GLU A 214 7.44 12.73 10.49
N TYR A 215 6.11 12.81 10.45
CA TYR A 215 5.37 13.51 11.50
C TYR A 215 5.06 12.63 12.71
N GLY A 216 5.34 11.34 12.66
CA GLY A 216 5.29 10.41 13.79
C GLY A 216 3.95 9.71 13.98
N ALA A 217 2.97 9.89 13.08
CA ALA A 217 1.70 9.18 13.14
C ALA A 217 1.80 7.74 12.61
N THR A 218 0.89 6.89 13.02
CA THR A 218 0.77 5.54 12.45
C THR A 218 0.33 5.61 11.00
N CYS A 219 -0.60 6.49 10.67
CA CYS A 219 -1.03 6.79 9.31
C CYS A 219 -1.63 8.19 9.21
N GLY A 220 -1.73 8.71 7.97
CA GLY A 220 -2.44 9.94 7.65
C GLY A 220 -3.45 9.68 6.55
N PHE A 221 -4.72 9.56 6.92
CA PHE A 221 -5.79 9.04 6.09
C PHE A 221 -6.59 10.14 5.40
N PHE A 222 -6.90 9.93 4.12
CA PHE A 222 -7.72 10.81 3.31
C PHE A 222 -9.06 10.13 2.97
N PRO A 223 -10.16 10.90 2.86
CA PRO A 223 -11.44 10.33 2.43
C PRO A 223 -11.46 10.07 0.91
N ILE A 224 -12.37 9.20 0.50
CA ILE A 224 -12.72 9.03 -0.92
C ILE A 224 -13.59 10.20 -1.36
N ASP A 225 -13.24 10.79 -2.50
CA ASP A 225 -14.00 11.84 -3.16
C ASP A 225 -13.82 11.78 -4.69
N ASP A 226 -14.30 12.80 -5.39
CA ASP A 226 -14.21 12.90 -6.85
C ASP A 226 -12.76 12.85 -7.35
N GLU A 227 -11.79 13.38 -6.61
CA GLU A 227 -10.37 13.30 -6.98
C GLU A 227 -9.84 11.87 -6.91
N THR A 228 -10.31 11.08 -5.94
CA THR A 228 -10.02 9.65 -5.88
C THR A 228 -10.56 8.92 -7.10
N LEU A 229 -11.81 9.17 -7.48
CA LEU A 229 -12.42 8.55 -8.67
C LEU A 229 -11.71 8.96 -9.97
N LYS A 230 -11.32 10.23 -10.10
CA LYS A 230 -10.51 10.70 -11.24
C LYS A 230 -9.19 9.95 -11.35
N TYR A 231 -8.50 9.77 -10.22
CA TYR A 231 -7.23 9.04 -10.19
C TYR A 231 -7.41 7.57 -10.57
N LEU A 232 -8.44 6.90 -10.07
CA LEU A 232 -8.74 5.52 -10.42
C LEU A 232 -8.98 5.35 -11.93
N ASN A 233 -9.75 6.26 -12.53
CA ASN A 233 -9.93 6.28 -13.98
C ASN A 233 -8.62 6.56 -14.73
N PHE A 234 -7.84 7.55 -14.28
CA PHE A 234 -6.55 7.90 -14.89
C PHE A 234 -5.55 6.74 -14.84
N SER A 235 -5.49 6.02 -13.72
CA SER A 235 -4.60 4.86 -13.52
C SER A 235 -5.12 3.57 -14.17
N GLY A 236 -6.21 3.64 -14.93
CA GLY A 236 -6.69 2.53 -15.76
C GLY A 236 -7.48 1.46 -15.00
N ARG A 237 -8.05 1.78 -13.83
CA ARG A 237 -9.01 0.89 -13.18
C ARG A 237 -10.24 0.75 -14.06
N ASP A 238 -10.78 -0.46 -14.14
CA ASP A 238 -11.98 -0.70 -14.94
C ASP A 238 -13.21 0.03 -14.36
N LYS A 239 -14.18 0.27 -15.23
CA LYS A 239 -15.38 1.02 -14.86
C LYS A 239 -16.14 0.38 -13.70
N GLN A 240 -16.20 -0.96 -13.66
CA GLN A 240 -16.91 -1.66 -12.59
C GLN A 240 -16.27 -1.38 -11.23
N THR A 241 -14.94 -1.40 -11.14
CA THR A 241 -14.19 -1.04 -9.93
C THR A 241 -14.49 0.40 -9.49
N VAL A 242 -14.43 1.36 -10.42
CA VAL A 242 -14.71 2.77 -10.12
C VAL A 242 -16.14 2.98 -9.66
N ASP A 243 -17.11 2.37 -10.32
CA ASP A 243 -18.53 2.46 -9.97
C ASP A 243 -18.77 1.82 -8.57
N THR A 244 -18.10 0.71 -8.25
CA THR A 244 -18.18 0.06 -6.95
C THR A 244 -17.62 0.94 -5.84
N VAL A 245 -16.46 1.57 -6.05
CA VAL A 245 -15.87 2.52 -5.10
C VAL A 245 -16.80 3.70 -4.88
N SER A 246 -17.34 4.28 -5.95
CA SER A 246 -18.30 5.40 -5.88
C SER A 246 -19.55 5.01 -5.09
N TYR A 247 -20.14 3.85 -5.38
CA TYR A 247 -21.33 3.37 -4.68
C TYR A 247 -21.05 3.11 -3.20
N THR A 248 -19.95 2.47 -2.87
CA THR A 248 -19.61 2.05 -1.50
C THR A 248 -19.33 3.22 -0.59
N HIS A 249 -18.70 4.28 -1.10
CA HIS A 249 -18.17 5.37 -0.29
C HIS A 249 -18.91 6.70 -0.46
N LEU A 250 -19.46 7.00 -1.63
CA LEU A 250 -20.09 8.28 -1.93
C LEU A 250 -21.62 8.24 -1.91
N THR A 251 -22.23 7.07 -1.98
CA THR A 251 -23.67 6.93 -1.80
C THR A 251 -23.96 6.60 -0.34
N LEU A 252 -24.70 7.46 0.34
CA LEU A 252 -25.18 7.13 1.66
C LEU A 252 -26.14 5.92 1.56
N PRO A 253 -25.96 4.89 2.39
CA PRO A 253 -26.96 3.83 2.48
C PRO A 253 -28.25 4.47 2.96
N THR A 254 -29.23 4.57 2.09
CA THR A 254 -30.60 4.88 2.47
C THR A 254 -31.17 3.63 3.16
N SER A 255 -30.91 3.48 4.45
CA SER A 255 -31.70 2.58 5.28
C SER A 255 -33.09 3.15 5.36
N PRO A 256 -34.13 2.48 4.87
CA PRO A 256 -35.49 2.83 5.27
C PRO A 256 -35.58 2.55 6.77
N HIS A 257 -35.84 3.58 7.54
CA HIS A 257 -36.26 3.44 8.94
C HIS A 257 -37.64 2.85 9.03
#